data_3ee990ab657b778c447d789add2bf902
#
_entry.id   3ee990ab657b778c447d789add2bf902
#
_cell.length_a   1.000
_cell.length_b   1.000
_cell.length_c   1.000
_cell.angle_alpha   90.00
_cell.angle_beta   90.00
_cell.angle_gamma   90.00
#
_symmetry.space_group_name_H-M   'P 1'
#
loop_
_entity.id
_entity.type
_entity.pdbx_description
1 polymer ?
#
loop_
_entity_poly.entity_id
_entity_poly.type
_entity_poly.pdbx_seq_one_letter_code
_entity_poly.pdbx_strand_id
1 'polypeptide(L)'
;ANDVNQSIVTLNQLSPIAAAFAVPERVLNEIRAALPRGDATVTVTDRASGVSRSDGKLSFVDNAVDPTTGTITLKATFDNADHALWPGQFVQVQTRIGLDRGAVVVPSAAVQTGQSSSQVYVVNADKSIDIRRVKVLRAAGDETLLAEGVRAGETVVIDGHLRLTPGAKVEPKSLSAFTAEAPKKVEPKS
;
A
#
# COMPACT_ATOMS: atom_id res chain seq x y z
N ALA A 1 -12.34 -2.15 -56.67
CA ALA A 1 -12.03 -2.58 -55.33
C ALA A 1 -12.12 -1.33 -54.44
N ASN A 2 -13.21 -1.18 -53.69
CA ASN A 2 -13.34 -0.12 -52.69
C ASN A 2 -12.60 -0.55 -51.43
N ASP A 3 -11.54 0.13 -51.08
CA ASP A 3 -10.82 -0.02 -49.84
C ASP A 3 -11.68 0.61 -48.70
N VAL A 4 -12.52 -0.21 -48.09
CA VAL A 4 -13.54 0.22 -47.09
C VAL A 4 -12.93 0.43 -45.71
N ASN A 5 -11.58 0.49 -45.55
CA ASN A 5 -10.90 0.46 -44.28
C ASN A 5 -10.02 1.70 -43.98
N GLN A 6 -10.29 2.83 -44.63
CA GLN A 6 -9.64 4.09 -44.25
C GLN A 6 -10.46 4.77 -43.15
N SER A 7 -10.00 4.68 -41.90
CA SER A 7 -10.51 5.51 -40.83
C SER A 7 -10.24 6.98 -41.13
N ILE A 8 -11.29 7.78 -41.30
CA ILE A 8 -11.20 9.19 -41.67
C ILE A 8 -10.82 10.05 -40.44
N VAL A 9 -11.21 9.61 -39.25
CA VAL A 9 -10.99 10.34 -37.99
C VAL A 9 -10.94 9.38 -36.81
N THR A 10 -10.02 9.63 -35.88
CA THR A 10 -9.98 8.97 -34.58
C THR A 10 -10.43 9.96 -33.51
N LEU A 11 -11.51 9.63 -32.78
CA LEU A 11 -12.00 10.42 -31.67
C LEU A 11 -11.45 9.83 -30.35
N ASN A 12 -10.72 10.64 -29.61
CA ASN A 12 -10.21 10.28 -28.29
C ASN A 12 -10.95 11.06 -27.21
N GLN A 13 -11.42 10.36 -26.19
CA GLN A 13 -12.01 10.98 -25.00
C GLN A 13 -10.88 11.45 -24.07
N LEU A 14 -10.87 12.75 -23.76
CA LEU A 14 -9.86 13.38 -22.89
C LEU A 14 -10.32 13.49 -21.44
N SER A 15 -11.62 13.64 -21.21
CA SER A 15 -12.21 13.75 -19.87
C SER A 15 -13.56 13.00 -19.82
N PRO A 16 -13.71 11.99 -18.96
CA PRO A 16 -12.66 11.36 -18.17
C PRO A 16 -11.68 10.54 -19.03
N ILE A 17 -10.43 10.37 -18.55
CA ILE A 17 -9.41 9.56 -19.20
C ILE A 17 -9.17 8.27 -18.42
N ALA A 18 -8.81 7.19 -19.12
CA ALA A 18 -8.49 5.92 -18.50
C ALA A 18 -7.00 5.59 -18.65
N ALA A 19 -6.37 5.19 -17.54
CA ALA A 19 -5.04 4.60 -17.54
C ALA A 19 -5.16 3.06 -17.48
N ALA A 20 -4.57 2.36 -18.45
CA ALA A 20 -4.49 0.90 -18.46
C ALA A 20 -3.11 0.47 -17.95
N PHE A 21 -3.08 -0.52 -17.07
CA PHE A 21 -1.84 -1.04 -16.50
C PHE A 21 -2.00 -2.52 -16.14
N ALA A 22 -0.88 -3.24 -16.10
CA ALA A 22 -0.85 -4.65 -15.77
C ALA A 22 -0.34 -4.86 -14.34
N VAL A 23 -0.95 -5.81 -13.63
CA VAL A 23 -0.53 -6.22 -12.28
C VAL A 23 -0.36 -7.75 -12.24
N PRO A 24 0.55 -8.30 -11.41
CA PRO A 24 0.68 -9.74 -11.24
C PRO A 24 -0.62 -10.37 -10.73
N GLU A 25 -0.97 -11.57 -11.22
CA GLU A 25 -2.22 -12.26 -10.84
C GLU A 25 -2.34 -12.52 -9.34
N ARG A 26 -1.21 -12.68 -8.64
CA ARG A 26 -1.17 -12.94 -7.19
C ARG A 26 -1.91 -11.88 -6.36
N VAL A 27 -2.01 -10.63 -6.85
CA VAL A 27 -2.70 -9.53 -6.15
C VAL A 27 -4.20 -9.43 -6.51
N LEU A 28 -4.70 -10.28 -7.41
CA LEU A 28 -6.08 -10.23 -7.90
C LEU A 28 -7.11 -10.40 -6.78
N ASN A 29 -6.86 -11.32 -5.84
CA ASN A 29 -7.78 -11.56 -4.72
C ASN A 29 -7.88 -10.34 -3.80
N GLU A 30 -6.78 -9.65 -3.56
CA GLU A 30 -6.74 -8.41 -2.78
C GLU A 30 -7.50 -7.29 -3.49
N ILE A 31 -7.30 -7.14 -4.80
CA ILE A 31 -8.02 -6.16 -5.63
C ILE A 31 -9.52 -6.43 -5.60
N ARG A 32 -9.95 -7.69 -5.80
CA ARG A 32 -11.36 -8.06 -5.75
C ARG A 32 -12.00 -7.81 -4.39
N ALA A 33 -11.26 -7.98 -3.31
CA ALA A 33 -11.74 -7.68 -1.96
C ALA A 33 -11.82 -6.18 -1.67
N ALA A 34 -10.98 -5.36 -2.29
CA ALA A 34 -10.94 -3.91 -2.12
C ALA A 34 -11.99 -3.15 -2.96
N LEU A 35 -12.33 -3.67 -4.15
CA LEU A 35 -13.27 -3.05 -5.08
C LEU A 35 -14.64 -2.69 -4.45
N PRO A 36 -15.35 -3.62 -3.78
CA PRO A 36 -16.67 -3.31 -3.21
C PRO A 36 -16.61 -2.28 -2.07
N ARG A 37 -15.43 -2.16 -1.43
CA ARG A 37 -15.20 -1.23 -0.32
C ARG A 37 -14.82 0.17 -0.77
N GLY A 38 -14.48 0.34 -2.07
CA GLY A 38 -13.96 1.60 -2.59
C GLY A 38 -12.56 1.96 -2.06
N ASP A 39 -11.86 0.98 -1.48
CA ASP A 39 -10.55 1.20 -0.84
C ASP A 39 -9.39 1.16 -1.86
N ALA A 40 -9.67 0.86 -3.12
CA ALA A 40 -8.67 0.84 -4.19
C ALA A 40 -8.52 2.24 -4.81
N THR A 41 -7.39 2.89 -4.60
CA THR A 41 -7.05 4.17 -5.23
C THR A 41 -5.83 4.01 -6.13
N VAL A 42 -5.84 4.72 -7.25
CA VAL A 42 -4.77 4.68 -8.23
C VAL A 42 -4.16 6.06 -8.39
N THR A 43 -2.84 6.11 -8.28
CA THR A 43 -2.06 7.32 -8.54
C THR A 43 -1.29 7.11 -9.84
N VAL A 44 -1.34 8.07 -10.74
CA VAL A 44 -0.50 8.12 -11.93
C VAL A 44 0.46 9.29 -11.84
N THR A 45 1.67 9.08 -12.30
CA THR A 45 2.71 10.13 -12.36
C THR A 45 3.34 10.11 -13.74
N ASP A 46 3.26 11.23 -14.42
CA ASP A 46 4.05 11.47 -15.61
C ASP A 46 5.45 11.94 -15.22
N ARG A 47 6.46 11.14 -15.57
CA ARG A 47 7.86 11.47 -15.24
C ARG A 47 8.41 12.63 -16.04
N ALA A 48 7.86 12.90 -17.20
CA ALA A 48 8.37 13.95 -18.10
C ALA A 48 7.91 15.34 -17.63
N SER A 49 6.64 15.48 -17.27
CA SER A 49 6.06 16.75 -16.80
C SER A 49 6.07 16.90 -15.27
N GLY A 50 6.27 15.82 -14.52
CA GLY A 50 6.13 15.79 -13.06
C GLY A 50 4.68 15.83 -12.57
N VAL A 51 3.69 15.80 -13.47
CA VAL A 51 2.26 15.78 -13.13
C VAL A 51 1.93 14.48 -12.41
N SER A 52 1.30 14.58 -11.23
CA SER A 52 0.82 13.44 -10.46
C SER A 52 -0.66 13.60 -10.14
N ARG A 53 -1.43 12.52 -10.31
CA ARG A 53 -2.86 12.43 -10.03
C ARG A 53 -3.14 11.23 -9.14
N SER A 54 -3.81 11.46 -8.01
CA SER A 54 -4.14 10.42 -7.02
C SER A 54 -5.63 10.17 -6.87
N ASP A 55 -6.45 10.72 -7.74
CA ASP A 55 -7.92 10.63 -7.77
C ASP A 55 -8.44 9.46 -8.62
N GLY A 56 -7.52 8.63 -9.14
CA GLY A 56 -7.86 7.48 -9.98
C GLY A 56 -8.73 6.46 -9.27
N LYS A 57 -9.87 6.15 -9.88
CA LYS A 57 -10.79 5.10 -9.43
C LYS A 57 -10.62 3.88 -10.31
N LEU A 58 -10.37 2.72 -9.69
CA LEU A 58 -10.33 1.47 -10.43
C LEU A 58 -11.71 1.17 -11.01
N SER A 59 -11.81 1.18 -12.34
CA SER A 59 -13.08 1.09 -13.07
C SER A 59 -13.24 -0.23 -13.82
N PHE A 60 -12.14 -0.95 -14.06
CA PHE A 60 -12.17 -2.20 -14.81
C PHE A 60 -11.06 -3.14 -14.34
N VAL A 61 -11.41 -4.41 -14.24
CA VAL A 61 -10.51 -5.54 -14.00
C VAL A 61 -10.80 -6.55 -15.11
N ASP A 62 -9.77 -6.94 -15.85
CA ASP A 62 -9.92 -7.93 -16.91
C ASP A 62 -10.38 -9.27 -16.32
N ASN A 63 -11.05 -10.07 -17.12
CA ASN A 63 -11.51 -11.41 -16.75
C ASN A 63 -10.52 -12.51 -17.14
N ALA A 64 -9.44 -12.17 -17.83
CA ALA A 64 -8.40 -13.09 -18.29
C ALA A 64 -7.03 -12.66 -17.79
N VAL A 65 -6.24 -13.64 -17.36
CA VAL A 65 -4.81 -13.48 -17.07
C VAL A 65 -4.04 -13.75 -18.35
N ASP A 66 -3.09 -12.90 -18.69
CA ASP A 66 -2.15 -13.17 -19.77
C ASP A 66 -1.18 -14.29 -19.33
N PRO A 67 -1.23 -15.49 -19.95
CA PRO A 67 -0.41 -16.61 -19.53
C PRO A 67 1.07 -16.45 -19.84
N THR A 68 1.44 -15.50 -20.72
CA THR A 68 2.83 -15.25 -21.08
C THR A 68 3.54 -14.38 -20.07
N THR A 69 2.81 -13.46 -19.43
CA THR A 69 3.35 -12.50 -18.46
C THR A 69 2.90 -12.78 -17.02
N GLY A 70 1.89 -13.64 -16.81
CA GLY A 70 1.27 -13.88 -15.50
C GLY A 70 0.61 -12.62 -14.91
N THR A 71 0.14 -11.71 -15.79
CA THR A 71 -0.44 -10.44 -15.36
C THR A 71 -1.89 -10.32 -15.79
N ILE A 72 -2.62 -9.45 -15.10
CA ILE A 72 -3.99 -9.08 -15.42
C ILE A 72 -4.06 -7.57 -15.70
N THR A 73 -4.83 -7.18 -16.71
CA THR A 73 -5.01 -5.77 -17.06
C THR A 73 -6.06 -5.11 -16.20
N LEU A 74 -5.72 -3.96 -15.66
CA LEU A 74 -6.62 -3.08 -14.92
C LEU A 74 -6.76 -1.75 -15.66
N LYS A 75 -7.89 -1.06 -15.45
CA LYS A 75 -8.07 0.32 -15.89
C LYS A 75 -8.56 1.16 -14.72
N ALA A 76 -7.95 2.32 -14.56
CA ALA A 76 -8.38 3.34 -13.62
C ALA A 76 -8.82 4.59 -14.39
N THR A 77 -9.92 5.19 -13.97
CA THR A 77 -10.49 6.38 -14.58
C THR A 77 -10.13 7.61 -13.74
N PHE A 78 -9.71 8.66 -14.41
CA PHE A 78 -9.37 9.97 -13.87
C PHE A 78 -10.26 11.03 -14.51
N ASP A 79 -10.65 12.04 -13.74
CA ASP A 79 -11.54 13.12 -14.24
C ASP A 79 -10.86 13.93 -15.36
N ASN A 80 -9.57 14.28 -15.21
CA ASN A 80 -8.75 14.96 -16.23
C ASN A 80 -9.39 16.23 -16.82
N ALA A 81 -10.10 17.01 -16.01
CA ALA A 81 -10.77 18.24 -16.47
C ALA A 81 -9.80 19.30 -16.99
N ASP A 82 -8.56 19.30 -16.49
CA ASP A 82 -7.47 20.20 -16.91
C ASP A 82 -6.66 19.66 -18.09
N HIS A 83 -7.05 18.51 -18.64
CA HIS A 83 -6.39 17.85 -19.77
C HIS A 83 -4.87 17.63 -19.58
N ALA A 84 -4.42 17.44 -18.32
CA ALA A 84 -3.01 17.24 -18.01
C ALA A 84 -2.49 15.86 -18.44
N LEU A 85 -3.39 14.88 -18.57
CA LEU A 85 -3.08 13.55 -19.09
C LEU A 85 -3.56 13.44 -20.54
N TRP A 86 -2.72 12.82 -21.40
CA TRP A 86 -3.03 12.64 -22.81
C TRP A 86 -3.13 11.17 -23.20
N PRO A 87 -4.03 10.82 -24.14
CA PRO A 87 -4.11 9.47 -24.71
C PRO A 87 -2.78 9.06 -25.36
N GLY A 88 -2.35 7.82 -25.09
CA GLY A 88 -1.07 7.30 -25.59
C GLY A 88 0.16 7.70 -24.78
N GLN A 89 0.01 8.48 -23.71
CA GLN A 89 1.10 8.86 -22.83
C GLN A 89 1.49 7.70 -21.89
N PHE A 90 2.79 7.53 -21.65
CA PHE A 90 3.31 6.60 -20.67
C PHE A 90 3.37 7.25 -19.28
N VAL A 91 2.74 6.63 -18.31
CA VAL A 91 2.71 7.10 -16.92
C VAL A 91 3.17 5.99 -15.98
N GLN A 92 3.78 6.38 -14.87
CA GLN A 92 4.04 5.46 -13.78
C GLN A 92 2.75 5.32 -12.95
N VAL A 93 2.32 4.08 -12.70
CA VAL A 93 1.12 3.79 -11.94
C VAL A 93 1.48 3.22 -10.58
N GLN A 94 0.88 3.78 -9.54
CA GLN A 94 0.93 3.26 -8.16
C GLN A 94 -0.50 2.97 -7.71
N THR A 95 -0.76 1.74 -7.33
CA THR A 95 -2.09 1.32 -6.84
C THR A 95 -2.02 1.03 -5.36
N ARG A 96 -2.86 1.70 -4.57
CA ARG A 96 -3.11 1.38 -3.18
C ARG A 96 -4.30 0.44 -3.11
N ILE A 97 -4.10 -0.78 -2.63
CA ILE A 97 -5.13 -1.82 -2.55
C ILE A 97 -5.47 -2.00 -1.07
N GLY A 98 -6.57 -1.40 -0.63
CA GLY A 98 -7.08 -1.57 0.73
C GLY A 98 -6.42 -0.68 1.79
N LEU A 99 -7.15 -0.57 2.89
CA LEU A 99 -6.75 0.07 4.14
C LEU A 99 -7.03 -0.93 5.25
N ASP A 100 -5.99 -1.37 5.94
CA ASP A 100 -6.13 -2.22 7.13
C ASP A 100 -6.54 -1.34 8.31
N ARG A 101 -7.86 -1.09 8.41
CA ARG A 101 -8.42 -0.26 9.50
C ARG A 101 -8.30 -1.01 10.83
N GLY A 102 -7.66 -0.36 11.79
CA GLY A 102 -7.47 -0.93 13.13
C GLY A 102 -6.23 -1.81 13.29
N ALA A 103 -5.43 -2.00 12.24
CA ALA A 103 -4.13 -2.63 12.37
C ALA A 103 -3.16 -1.72 13.13
N VAL A 104 -2.37 -2.33 14.02
CA VAL A 104 -1.28 -1.63 14.70
C VAL A 104 0.01 -1.87 13.93
N VAL A 105 0.73 -0.80 13.63
CA VAL A 105 2.04 -0.87 12.95
C VAL A 105 3.14 -0.89 14.00
N VAL A 106 4.03 -1.85 13.89
CA VAL A 106 5.23 -1.95 14.73
C VAL A 106 6.46 -2.12 13.86
N PRO A 107 7.66 -1.70 14.32
CA PRO A 107 8.90 -2.04 13.63
C PRO A 107 9.04 -3.56 13.47
N SER A 108 9.46 -4.03 12.29
CA SER A 108 9.63 -5.47 12.05
C SER A 108 10.61 -6.12 13.03
N ALA A 109 11.61 -5.36 13.49
CA ALA A 109 12.55 -5.79 14.51
C ALA A 109 11.90 -6.11 15.87
N ALA A 110 10.70 -5.55 16.17
CA ALA A 110 9.98 -5.85 17.41
C ALA A 110 9.29 -7.22 17.38
N VAL A 111 9.06 -7.78 16.20
CA VAL A 111 8.32 -9.03 16.04
C VAL A 111 9.29 -10.20 16.06
N GLN A 112 9.17 -11.03 17.08
CA GLN A 112 9.94 -12.27 17.20
C GLN A 112 9.12 -13.43 16.67
N THR A 113 9.62 -14.09 15.63
CA THR A 113 8.97 -15.27 15.05
C THR A 113 9.46 -16.52 15.76
N GLY A 114 8.61 -17.14 16.57
CA GLY A 114 8.85 -18.44 17.18
C GLY A 114 8.41 -19.59 16.29
N GLN A 115 8.63 -20.84 16.74
CA GLN A 115 8.28 -22.05 15.98
C GLN A 115 6.78 -22.19 15.71
N SER A 116 5.91 -21.66 16.56
CA SER A 116 4.45 -21.83 16.46
C SER A 116 3.67 -20.52 16.45
N SER A 117 4.28 -19.39 16.77
CA SER A 117 3.59 -18.08 16.81
C SER A 117 4.57 -16.93 16.80
N SER A 118 4.12 -15.77 16.28
CA SER A 118 4.84 -14.51 16.43
C SER A 118 4.51 -13.87 17.78
N GLN A 119 5.48 -13.22 18.38
CA GLN A 119 5.35 -12.55 19.68
C GLN A 119 6.06 -11.21 19.71
N VAL A 120 5.62 -10.33 20.57
CA VAL A 120 6.20 -9.00 20.80
C VAL A 120 6.38 -8.80 22.29
N TYR A 121 7.47 -8.13 22.67
CA TYR A 121 7.76 -7.74 24.03
C TYR A 121 7.22 -6.32 24.26
N VAL A 122 6.23 -6.18 25.11
CA VAL A 122 5.59 -4.90 25.45
C VAL A 122 6.13 -4.42 26.80
N VAL A 123 6.49 -3.15 26.87
CA VAL A 123 6.90 -2.49 28.11
C VAL A 123 5.68 -1.89 28.77
N ASN A 124 5.33 -2.38 29.96
CA ASN A 124 4.23 -1.84 30.77
C ASN A 124 4.61 -0.50 31.43
N ALA A 125 3.62 0.20 32.00
CA ALA A 125 3.81 1.47 32.69
C ALA A 125 4.74 1.37 33.93
N ASP A 126 4.77 0.19 34.58
CA ASP A 126 5.65 -0.13 35.70
C ASP A 126 7.06 -0.58 35.28
N LYS A 127 7.37 -0.45 33.98
CA LYS A 127 8.63 -0.87 33.34
C LYS A 127 8.86 -2.39 33.34
N SER A 128 7.84 -3.19 33.59
CA SER A 128 7.92 -4.64 33.44
C SER A 128 7.70 -5.05 31.97
N ILE A 129 8.26 -6.21 31.61
CA ILE A 129 8.09 -6.80 30.28
C ILE A 129 6.94 -7.79 30.29
N ASP A 130 6.04 -7.62 29.33
CA ASP A 130 4.99 -8.57 28.99
C ASP A 130 5.24 -9.16 27.61
N ILE A 131 5.16 -10.49 27.49
CA ILE A 131 5.34 -11.17 26.20
C ILE A 131 3.97 -11.52 25.67
N ARG A 132 3.60 -10.91 24.55
CA ARG A 132 2.28 -11.11 23.92
C ARG A 132 2.40 -11.79 22.58
N ARG A 133 1.55 -12.78 22.37
CA ARG A 133 1.35 -13.36 21.05
C ARG A 133 0.65 -12.35 20.18
N VAL A 134 1.12 -12.24 18.94
CA VAL A 134 0.59 -11.29 17.94
C VAL A 134 0.17 -12.02 16.68
N LYS A 135 -0.87 -11.51 16.05
CA LYS A 135 -1.29 -11.96 14.74
C LYS A 135 -0.79 -10.99 13.68
N VAL A 136 0.22 -11.43 12.94
CA VAL A 136 0.79 -10.65 11.85
C VAL A 136 -0.17 -10.71 10.65
N LEU A 137 -0.53 -9.54 10.11
CA LEU A 137 -1.26 -9.41 8.86
C LEU A 137 -0.29 -9.47 7.68
N ARG A 138 0.71 -8.60 7.69
CA ARG A 138 1.75 -8.54 6.66
C ARG A 138 2.95 -7.74 7.15
N ALA A 139 4.09 -7.99 6.52
CA ALA A 139 5.27 -7.14 6.65
C ALA A 139 5.35 -6.20 5.44
N ALA A 140 5.73 -4.96 5.66
CA ALA A 140 5.87 -3.91 4.66
C ALA A 140 7.19 -3.15 4.90
N GLY A 141 8.27 -3.62 4.30
CA GLY A 141 9.61 -3.08 4.54
C GLY A 141 10.05 -3.27 6.00
N ASP A 142 10.42 -2.18 6.65
CA ASP A 142 10.88 -2.17 8.05
C ASP A 142 9.72 -2.17 9.07
N GLU A 143 8.48 -2.24 8.59
CA GLU A 143 7.28 -2.22 9.41
C GLU A 143 6.49 -3.53 9.27
N THR A 144 5.83 -3.93 10.35
CA THR A 144 4.94 -5.09 10.39
C THR A 144 3.57 -4.67 10.92
N LEU A 145 2.53 -5.00 10.16
CA LEU A 145 1.14 -4.75 10.54
C LEU A 145 0.61 -5.92 11.37
N LEU A 146 0.07 -5.60 12.53
CA LEU A 146 -0.52 -6.54 13.47
C LEU A 146 -2.05 -6.35 13.53
N ALA A 147 -2.79 -7.47 13.42
CA ALA A 147 -4.23 -7.47 13.65
C ALA A 147 -4.58 -7.45 15.12
N GLU A 148 -3.79 -8.16 15.92
CA GLU A 148 -4.08 -8.41 17.33
C GLU A 148 -2.79 -8.51 18.16
N GLY A 149 -2.88 -8.23 19.47
CA GLY A 149 -1.84 -8.47 20.46
C GLY A 149 -1.18 -7.20 21.00
N VAL A 150 -1.19 -6.09 20.26
CA VAL A 150 -0.63 -4.80 20.69
C VAL A 150 -1.67 -3.70 20.46
N ARG A 151 -1.71 -2.70 21.32
CA ARG A 151 -2.58 -1.52 21.18
C ARG A 151 -1.77 -0.32 20.73
N ALA A 152 -2.42 0.59 20.03
CA ALA A 152 -1.79 1.86 19.64
C ALA A 152 -1.32 2.64 20.89
N GLY A 153 -0.09 3.14 20.86
CA GLY A 153 0.54 3.87 21.94
C GLY A 153 1.30 3.01 22.96
N GLU A 154 1.27 1.68 22.84
CA GLU A 154 2.12 0.81 23.67
C GLU A 154 3.58 0.84 23.21
N THR A 155 4.49 0.74 24.14
CA THR A 155 5.93 0.70 23.87
C THR A 155 6.37 -0.75 23.65
N VAL A 156 7.02 -1.01 22.49
CA VAL A 156 7.54 -2.34 22.15
C VAL A 156 9.06 -2.36 22.14
N VAL A 157 9.64 -3.50 22.49
CA VAL A 157 11.08 -3.70 22.48
C VAL A 157 11.53 -4.09 21.05
N ILE A 158 12.52 -3.40 20.53
CA ILE A 158 13.08 -3.67 19.20
C ILE A 158 14.46 -4.30 19.23
N ASP A 159 15.16 -4.25 20.37
CA ASP A 159 16.50 -4.84 20.55
C ASP A 159 16.67 -5.35 21.99
N GLY A 160 17.57 -6.32 22.17
CA GLY A 160 17.90 -6.90 23.48
C GLY A 160 16.99 -8.04 23.95
N HIS A 161 16.14 -8.60 23.09
CA HIS A 161 15.16 -9.66 23.41
C HIS A 161 15.72 -10.87 24.13
N LEU A 162 16.97 -11.29 23.78
CA LEU A 162 17.61 -12.49 24.33
C LEU A 162 17.89 -12.42 25.85
N ARG A 163 17.84 -11.24 26.42
CA ARG A 163 18.10 -11.00 27.86
C ARG A 163 16.83 -10.77 28.67
N LEU A 164 15.67 -10.79 28.00
CA LEU A 164 14.40 -10.45 28.62
C LEU A 164 13.62 -11.71 28.99
N THR A 165 13.17 -11.74 30.23
CA THR A 165 12.22 -12.74 30.74
C THR A 165 10.91 -12.04 31.11
N PRO A 166 9.76 -12.76 31.08
CA PRO A 166 8.50 -12.20 31.55
C PRO A 166 8.62 -11.60 32.94
N GLY A 167 8.13 -10.37 33.14
CA GLY A 167 8.21 -9.65 34.41
C GLY A 167 9.56 -8.98 34.71
N ALA A 168 10.55 -9.10 33.86
CA ALA A 168 11.84 -8.38 34.02
C ALA A 168 11.58 -6.86 33.98
N LYS A 169 12.22 -6.12 34.90
CA LYS A 169 12.20 -4.66 34.88
C LYS A 169 13.29 -4.16 33.92
N VAL A 170 12.91 -3.23 33.07
CA VAL A 170 13.80 -2.64 32.06
C VAL A 170 13.80 -1.13 32.16
N GLU A 171 14.93 -0.53 31.78
CA GLU A 171 15.00 0.89 31.46
C GLU A 171 14.95 1.08 29.95
N PRO A 172 13.80 1.50 29.39
CA PRO A 172 13.68 1.72 27.96
C PRO A 172 14.57 2.90 27.56
N LYS A 173 15.51 2.63 26.65
CA LYS A 173 16.22 3.69 25.93
C LYS A 173 15.43 3.95 24.66
N SER A 174 14.90 5.16 24.50
CA SER A 174 14.18 5.53 23.29
C SER A 174 15.19 5.61 22.13
N LEU A 175 14.97 4.82 21.09
CA LEU A 175 15.60 5.08 19.80
C LEU A 175 14.86 6.29 19.19
N SER A 176 15.47 7.46 19.22
CA SER A 176 14.95 8.72 18.67
C SER A 176 14.91 8.76 17.12
N ALA A 177 14.84 7.64 16.44
CA ALA A 177 14.95 7.52 14.98
C ALA A 177 13.84 6.70 14.30
N PHE A 178 12.77 6.31 14.99
CA PHE A 178 11.60 5.72 14.33
C PHE A 178 10.41 6.68 14.40
N THR A 179 10.59 7.84 13.79
CA THR A 179 9.44 8.68 13.40
C THR A 179 8.94 8.10 12.10
N ALA A 180 7.78 7.46 12.12
CA ALA A 180 6.99 7.22 10.93
C ALA A 180 6.80 8.60 10.28
N GLU A 181 7.57 8.90 9.25
CA GLU A 181 7.43 10.12 8.47
C GLU A 181 6.08 10.03 7.78
N ALA A 182 5.08 10.67 8.40
CA ALA A 182 3.81 10.88 7.75
C ALA A 182 4.11 11.53 6.38
N PRO A 183 3.45 11.10 5.29
CA PRO A 183 3.73 11.63 3.97
C PRO A 183 3.59 13.14 4.02
N LYS A 184 4.69 13.86 3.77
CA LYS A 184 4.72 15.30 3.69
C LYS A 184 3.67 15.76 2.71
N LYS A 185 2.68 16.47 3.23
CA LYS A 185 1.73 17.24 2.44
C LYS A 185 2.56 18.23 1.62
N VAL A 186 2.68 17.97 0.33
CA VAL A 186 3.31 18.89 -0.61
C VAL A 186 2.37 20.09 -0.72
N GLU A 187 2.72 21.18 -0.07
CA GLU A 187 2.06 22.48 -0.30
C GLU A 187 2.46 22.97 -1.68
N PRO A 188 1.52 23.42 -2.51
CA PRO A 188 1.84 24.05 -3.78
C PRO A 188 2.50 25.41 -3.51
N LYS A 189 3.73 25.56 -3.99
CA LYS A 189 4.35 26.90 -4.07
C LYS A 189 3.60 27.71 -5.13
N SER A 190 3.15 28.88 -4.71
CA SER A 190 2.60 29.94 -5.57
C SER A 190 3.63 30.44 -6.57
#